data_76dfc75353e359d7152e1ea666f2a76f
#
_entry.id   76dfc75353e359d7152e1ea666f2a76f
#
_cell.length_a   1.000
_cell.length_b   1.000
_cell.length_c   1.000
_cell.angle_alpha   90.00
_cell.angle_beta   90.00
_cell.angle_gamma   90.00
#
_symmetry.space_group_name_H-M   'P 1'
#
loop_
_entity.id
_entity.type
_entity.pdbx_description
1 polymer ?
#
loop_
_entity_poly.entity_id
_entity_poly.type
_entity_poly.pdbx_seq_one_letter_code
_entity_poly.pdbx_strand_id
1 'polypeptide(L)'
;MKNTFKIICLFLVSFANAQQKITLDDCYALANKNYPIAKQTELLQQKSGFEIESLNKGKLPKIDLNAQATYQSAVTGLPIPLPNVTPLNKDQYRATLDINQLLYNGGLIDVNSKLKESQTKTQQQQVAVNLYQIKTKINQLYFSILLVQERKAILLLKQDQLNTKIKEVKSGVKFGAILPASEKVLEAENLKIKQQLIEIQFDKKRFLENLATLTFSAFDENTILELPIFVNENSKNSNRPELKLFDLQNEQITVSKEVISKNNLPKINAFGQAGYGNPGLNMLDNSFQTFYMVGLKANWNVFDWNKSKTDKQALSISSAIISTEKETFLLNNNLQLQEMENEISKTESILKTDLDIIDLREYVVKSADAQLKNGVITSSEYLVELTNLYESKTNQKLHEIQLALAKANYQVTKGSPLTPKAGTN
;
A
#
# COMPACT_ATOMS: atom_id res chain seq x y z
N MET A 1 -27.73 38.49 54.93
CA MET A 1 -26.41 38.64 54.29
C MET A 1 -25.76 37.26 54.34
N LYS A 2 -25.80 36.49 53.24
CA LYS A 2 -25.19 35.14 53.11
C LYS A 2 -24.05 35.23 52.13
N ASN A 3 -22.82 35.11 52.63
CA ASN A 3 -21.61 35.03 51.84
C ASN A 3 -21.51 33.61 51.24
N THR A 4 -21.60 33.49 49.96
CA THR A 4 -21.31 32.28 49.21
C THR A 4 -19.85 32.29 48.81
N PHE A 5 -19.03 31.48 49.47
CA PHE A 5 -17.63 31.22 49.16
C PHE A 5 -17.58 30.27 47.94
N LYS A 6 -17.23 30.79 46.76
CA LYS A 6 -17.01 29.98 45.55
C LYS A 6 -15.61 29.38 45.61
N ILE A 7 -15.51 28.09 45.92
CA ILE A 7 -14.30 27.29 45.76
C ILE A 7 -14.11 27.00 44.26
N ILE A 8 -13.16 27.68 43.64
CA ILE A 8 -12.68 27.35 42.28
C ILE A 8 -11.69 26.19 42.44
N CYS A 9 -12.12 24.95 42.15
CA CYS A 9 -11.22 23.81 41.96
C CYS A 9 -10.48 23.99 40.64
N LEU A 10 -9.25 24.46 40.71
CA LEU A 10 -8.32 24.48 39.59
C LEU A 10 -7.88 23.06 39.30
N PHE A 11 -8.50 22.41 38.33
CA PHE A 11 -8.03 21.12 37.78
C PHE A 11 -6.71 21.39 37.04
N LEU A 12 -5.59 21.20 37.72
CA LEU A 12 -4.30 21.05 37.11
C LEU A 12 -4.31 19.66 36.37
N VAL A 13 -4.68 19.69 35.11
CA VAL A 13 -4.41 18.58 34.19
C VAL A 13 -2.90 18.56 33.99
N SER A 14 -2.18 17.82 34.82
CA SER A 14 -0.81 17.42 34.55
C SER A 14 -0.83 16.59 33.27
N PHE A 15 -0.41 17.18 32.14
CA PHE A 15 0.02 16.44 30.98
C PHE A 15 1.23 15.59 31.41
N ALA A 16 0.96 14.41 31.92
CA ALA A 16 1.97 13.39 32.00
C ALA A 16 2.42 13.17 30.54
N ASN A 17 3.62 13.66 30.19
CA ASN A 17 4.33 13.24 28.99
C ASN A 17 4.65 11.76 29.18
N ALA A 18 3.65 10.89 29.00
CA ALA A 18 3.88 9.47 28.88
C ALA A 18 4.73 9.30 27.62
N GLN A 19 5.96 8.81 27.78
CA GLN A 19 6.82 8.47 26.69
C GLN A 19 6.01 7.57 25.73
N GLN A 20 5.75 8.08 24.53
CA GLN A 20 4.96 7.36 23.55
C GLN A 20 5.77 6.14 23.09
N LYS A 21 5.35 4.97 23.53
CA LYS A 21 5.89 3.70 23.06
C LYS A 21 5.13 3.30 21.80
N ILE A 22 5.84 2.96 20.76
CA ILE A 22 5.27 2.60 19.45
C ILE A 22 5.85 1.26 19.04
N THR A 23 4.96 0.36 18.69
CA THR A 23 5.30 -0.95 18.13
C THR A 23 5.40 -0.92 16.61
N LEU A 24 6.04 -1.93 16.03
CA LEU A 24 6.13 -2.07 14.59
C LEU A 24 4.74 -2.29 13.95
N ASP A 25 3.85 -3.03 14.64
CA ASP A 25 2.47 -3.25 14.20
C ASP A 25 1.66 -1.95 14.18
N ASP A 26 1.86 -1.05 15.16
CA ASP A 26 1.24 0.28 15.16
C ASP A 26 1.65 1.08 13.92
N CYS A 27 2.95 1.03 13.56
CA CYS A 27 3.44 1.71 12.36
C CYS A 27 2.78 1.15 11.08
N TYR A 28 2.59 -0.16 10.98
CA TYR A 28 1.87 -0.77 9.86
C TYR A 28 0.39 -0.37 9.83
N ALA A 29 -0.27 -0.37 10.97
CA ALA A 29 -1.67 0.03 11.08
C ALA A 29 -1.88 1.50 10.68
N LEU A 30 -1.01 2.39 11.16
CA LEU A 30 -1.02 3.82 10.81
C LEU A 30 -0.79 4.04 9.31
N ALA A 31 0.19 3.38 8.72
CA ALA A 31 0.45 3.46 7.29
C ALA A 31 -0.74 2.93 6.47
N ASN A 32 -1.28 1.76 6.80
CA ASN A 32 -2.43 1.19 6.11
C ASN A 32 -3.67 2.10 6.16
N LYS A 33 -3.85 2.87 7.25
CA LYS A 33 -4.98 3.77 7.42
C LYS A 33 -4.78 5.12 6.73
N ASN A 34 -3.59 5.70 6.86
CA ASN A 34 -3.34 7.11 6.57
C ASN A 34 -2.63 7.33 5.23
N TYR A 35 -1.95 6.31 4.67
CA TYR A 35 -1.21 6.46 3.43
C TYR A 35 -2.13 6.85 2.28
N PRO A 36 -1.78 7.83 1.43
CA PRO A 36 -2.70 8.41 0.44
C PRO A 36 -3.37 7.39 -0.47
N ILE A 37 -2.67 6.32 -0.87
CA ILE A 37 -3.21 5.28 -1.73
C ILE A 37 -4.34 4.48 -1.07
N ALA A 38 -4.42 4.43 0.27
CA ALA A 38 -5.48 3.73 0.99
C ALA A 38 -6.88 4.30 0.66
N LYS A 39 -6.96 5.62 0.42
CA LYS A 39 -8.20 6.31 0.02
C LYS A 39 -8.75 5.80 -1.32
N GLN A 40 -7.89 5.25 -2.18
CA GLN A 40 -8.33 4.73 -3.48
C GLN A 40 -9.31 3.58 -3.35
N THR A 41 -9.26 2.79 -2.27
CA THR A 41 -10.19 1.68 -2.04
C THR A 41 -11.64 2.17 -2.01
N GLU A 42 -11.92 3.26 -1.29
CA GLU A 42 -13.25 3.86 -1.21
C GLU A 42 -13.64 4.56 -2.52
N LEU A 43 -12.72 5.31 -3.12
CA LEU A 43 -12.96 6.00 -4.40
C LEU A 43 -13.27 5.01 -5.53
N LEU A 44 -12.59 3.87 -5.57
CA LEU A 44 -12.88 2.80 -6.53
C LEU A 44 -14.28 2.20 -6.31
N GLN A 45 -14.70 2.04 -5.06
CA GLN A 45 -16.04 1.57 -4.74
C GLN A 45 -17.13 2.56 -5.19
N GLN A 46 -16.94 3.84 -4.91
CA GLN A 46 -17.86 4.91 -5.35
C GLN A 46 -17.95 4.98 -6.87
N LYS A 47 -16.79 4.97 -7.54
CA LYS A 47 -16.71 4.94 -9.01
C LYS A 47 -17.48 3.75 -9.59
N SER A 48 -17.26 2.56 -9.05
CA SER A 48 -17.96 1.34 -9.48
C SER A 48 -19.48 1.46 -9.30
N GLY A 49 -19.94 2.05 -8.20
CA GLY A 49 -21.35 2.31 -7.96
C GLY A 49 -21.99 3.14 -9.08
N PHE A 50 -21.34 4.26 -9.46
CA PHE A 50 -21.82 5.11 -10.56
C PHE A 50 -21.76 4.41 -11.92
N GLU A 51 -20.71 3.63 -12.20
CA GLU A 51 -20.57 2.89 -13.46
C GLU A 51 -21.67 1.82 -13.58
N ILE A 52 -21.98 1.09 -12.49
CA ILE A 52 -23.05 0.08 -12.45
C ILE A 52 -24.42 0.75 -12.55
N GLU A 53 -24.64 1.87 -11.88
CA GLU A 53 -25.87 2.66 -12.02
C GLU A 53 -26.07 3.10 -13.47
N SER A 54 -25.01 3.61 -14.11
CA SER A 54 -25.05 4.02 -15.53
C SER A 54 -25.40 2.84 -16.45
N LEU A 55 -24.80 1.66 -16.23
CA LEU A 55 -25.16 0.45 -16.98
C LEU A 55 -26.64 0.07 -16.79
N ASN A 56 -27.14 0.13 -15.56
CA ASN A 56 -28.52 -0.20 -15.25
C ASN A 56 -29.53 0.81 -15.85
N LYS A 57 -29.14 2.09 -16.01
CA LYS A 57 -29.96 3.09 -16.73
C LYS A 57 -30.17 2.70 -18.19
N GLY A 58 -29.30 1.87 -18.77
CA GLY A 58 -29.54 1.26 -20.09
C GLY A 58 -30.77 0.35 -20.18
N LYS A 59 -31.38 -0.03 -19.05
CA LYS A 59 -32.68 -0.73 -18.99
C LYS A 59 -33.88 0.21 -19.09
N LEU A 60 -33.69 1.52 -18.98
CA LEU A 60 -34.76 2.53 -19.03
C LEU A 60 -35.04 2.94 -20.48
N PRO A 61 -36.25 3.50 -20.76
CA PRO A 61 -36.56 4.04 -22.07
C PRO A 61 -35.59 5.16 -22.44
N LYS A 62 -35.08 5.12 -23.67
CA LYS A 62 -34.33 6.21 -24.25
C LYS A 62 -35.27 7.04 -25.15
N ILE A 63 -35.26 8.36 -25.00
CA ILE A 63 -36.09 9.30 -25.75
C ILE A 63 -35.14 10.22 -26.50
N ASP A 64 -35.24 10.21 -27.83
CA ASP A 64 -34.43 11.02 -28.72
C ASP A 64 -35.33 11.90 -29.56
N LEU A 65 -35.01 13.20 -29.73
CA LEU A 65 -35.60 14.10 -30.67
C LEU A 65 -34.68 14.24 -31.88
N ASN A 66 -35.19 13.89 -33.07
CA ASN A 66 -34.44 13.95 -34.29
C ASN A 66 -35.14 14.92 -35.28
N ALA A 67 -34.37 15.77 -35.93
CA ALA A 67 -34.86 16.63 -37.02
C ALA A 67 -33.96 16.46 -38.24
N GLN A 68 -34.59 16.34 -39.41
CA GLN A 68 -33.89 16.09 -40.66
C GLN A 68 -34.50 16.97 -41.77
N ALA A 69 -33.67 17.60 -42.53
CA ALA A 69 -33.99 18.25 -43.81
C ALA A 69 -33.10 17.63 -44.88
N THR A 70 -33.68 17.14 -45.96
CA THR A 70 -32.95 16.51 -47.06
C THR A 70 -33.40 17.06 -48.42
N TYR A 71 -32.46 17.17 -49.37
CA TYR A 71 -32.72 17.41 -50.77
C TYR A 71 -32.28 16.16 -51.55
N GLN A 72 -33.20 15.58 -52.35
CA GLN A 72 -32.96 14.32 -53.03
C GLN A 72 -32.85 14.58 -54.54
N SER A 73 -31.94 13.89 -55.22
CA SER A 73 -31.79 13.97 -56.70
C SER A 73 -33.00 13.40 -57.44
N ALA A 74 -33.66 12.37 -56.79
CA ALA A 74 -34.86 11.74 -57.27
C ALA A 74 -35.83 11.45 -56.17
N VAL A 75 -37.10 11.44 -56.40
CA VAL A 75 -38.18 11.09 -55.43
C VAL A 75 -38.98 9.89 -55.90
N THR A 76 -39.66 9.22 -54.97
CA THR A 76 -40.60 8.14 -55.36
C THR A 76 -41.72 8.72 -56.18
N GLY A 77 -41.92 8.22 -57.42
CA GLY A 77 -42.98 8.59 -58.34
C GLY A 77 -43.72 7.36 -58.84
N LEU A 78 -44.98 7.54 -59.22
CA LEU A 78 -45.76 6.49 -59.92
C LEU A 78 -45.49 6.52 -61.39
N PRO A 79 -45.27 5.35 -62.03
CA PRO A 79 -45.06 5.30 -63.51
C PRO A 79 -46.28 5.68 -64.31
N ILE A 80 -47.48 5.69 -63.72
CA ILE A 80 -48.74 6.12 -64.34
C ILE A 80 -49.26 7.29 -63.53
N PRO A 81 -49.56 8.44 -64.18
CA PRO A 81 -50.12 9.58 -63.45
C PRO A 81 -51.53 9.26 -62.98
N LEU A 82 -51.74 9.27 -61.65
CA LEU A 82 -53.09 9.13 -61.07
C LEU A 82 -53.68 10.50 -60.79
N PRO A 83 -55.03 10.70 -61.06
CA PRO A 83 -55.68 11.93 -60.67
C PRO A 83 -55.57 12.16 -59.15
N ASN A 84 -55.24 13.41 -58.79
CA ASN A 84 -55.09 13.83 -57.35
C ASN A 84 -53.86 13.31 -56.61
N VAL A 85 -52.83 12.74 -57.29
CA VAL A 85 -51.55 12.40 -56.63
C VAL A 85 -50.48 13.38 -57.16
N THR A 86 -50.02 14.27 -56.28
CA THR A 86 -48.88 15.16 -56.58
C THR A 86 -47.57 14.46 -56.35
N PRO A 87 -46.58 14.56 -57.25
CA PRO A 87 -45.23 14.01 -56.98
C PRO A 87 -44.66 14.61 -55.68
N LEU A 88 -43.86 13.82 -54.98
CA LEU A 88 -43.15 14.29 -53.77
C LEU A 88 -42.19 15.42 -54.13
N ASN A 89 -42.01 16.36 -53.21
CA ASN A 89 -40.97 17.37 -53.30
C ASN A 89 -39.57 16.73 -53.14
N LYS A 90 -38.58 17.30 -53.86
CA LYS A 90 -37.18 16.90 -53.70
C LYS A 90 -36.62 17.32 -52.32
N ASP A 91 -37.11 18.39 -51.77
CA ASP A 91 -36.85 18.85 -50.42
C ASP A 91 -37.83 18.19 -49.45
N GLN A 92 -37.30 17.47 -48.46
CA GLN A 92 -38.10 16.74 -47.48
C GLN A 92 -37.68 17.14 -46.06
N TYR A 93 -38.65 17.26 -45.19
CA TYR A 93 -38.48 17.70 -43.83
C TYR A 93 -39.14 16.72 -42.87
N ARG A 94 -38.46 16.33 -41.78
CA ARG A 94 -39.00 15.43 -40.80
C ARG A 94 -38.46 15.78 -39.40
N ALA A 95 -39.37 15.86 -38.42
CA ALA A 95 -39.04 15.90 -37.02
C ALA A 95 -39.70 14.71 -36.32
N THR A 96 -38.95 13.94 -35.56
CA THR A 96 -39.44 12.73 -34.85
C THR A 96 -39.02 12.71 -33.38
N LEU A 97 -39.94 12.26 -32.54
CA LEU A 97 -39.68 11.84 -31.18
C LEU A 97 -39.62 10.32 -31.17
N ASP A 98 -38.43 9.78 -30.88
CA ASP A 98 -38.15 8.34 -30.88
C ASP A 98 -38.02 7.84 -29.48
N ILE A 99 -38.78 6.81 -29.11
CA ILE A 99 -38.72 6.14 -27.81
C ILE A 99 -38.23 4.71 -28.05
N ASN A 100 -37.13 4.32 -27.39
CA ASN A 100 -36.59 2.97 -27.44
C ASN A 100 -36.51 2.39 -26.05
N GLN A 101 -37.18 1.25 -25.81
CA GLN A 101 -37.21 0.53 -24.58
C GLN A 101 -36.59 -0.85 -24.77
N LEU A 102 -35.52 -1.12 -24.03
CA LEU A 102 -34.93 -2.45 -23.95
C LEU A 102 -35.87 -3.36 -23.15
N LEU A 103 -36.35 -4.45 -23.76
CA LEU A 103 -37.18 -5.47 -23.10
C LEU A 103 -36.34 -6.67 -22.67
N TYR A 104 -35.40 -7.10 -23.53
CA TYR A 104 -34.53 -8.24 -23.28
C TYR A 104 -33.18 -8.06 -23.98
N ASN A 105 -32.09 -8.35 -23.27
CA ASN A 105 -30.73 -8.28 -23.83
C ASN A 105 -29.88 -9.51 -23.48
N GLY A 106 -30.52 -10.65 -23.15
CA GLY A 106 -29.81 -11.86 -22.75
C GLY A 106 -29.11 -11.76 -21.38
N GLY A 107 -29.42 -10.75 -20.56
CA GLY A 107 -28.72 -10.49 -19.29
C GLY A 107 -27.35 -9.80 -19.47
N LEU A 108 -27.10 -9.18 -20.62
CA LEU A 108 -25.82 -8.53 -20.93
C LEU A 108 -25.51 -7.36 -19.98
N ILE A 109 -26.51 -6.57 -19.60
CA ILE A 109 -26.31 -5.47 -18.61
C ILE A 109 -25.90 -6.02 -17.26
N ASP A 110 -26.53 -7.09 -16.80
CA ASP A 110 -26.26 -7.67 -15.49
C ASP A 110 -24.86 -8.29 -15.42
N VAL A 111 -24.42 -8.99 -16.47
CA VAL A 111 -23.06 -9.54 -16.52
C VAL A 111 -22.00 -8.46 -16.69
N ASN A 112 -22.29 -7.35 -17.40
CA ASN A 112 -21.39 -6.20 -17.46
C ASN A 112 -21.26 -5.52 -16.09
N SER A 113 -22.34 -5.44 -15.30
CA SER A 113 -22.30 -4.97 -13.93
C SER A 113 -21.40 -5.86 -13.05
N LYS A 114 -21.54 -7.19 -13.15
CA LYS A 114 -20.65 -8.16 -12.48
C LYS A 114 -19.19 -7.99 -12.92
N LEU A 115 -18.94 -7.71 -14.21
CA LEU A 115 -17.58 -7.46 -14.70
C LEU A 115 -17.00 -6.22 -14.06
N LYS A 116 -17.78 -5.14 -13.92
CA LYS A 116 -17.35 -3.91 -13.22
C LYS A 116 -17.04 -4.16 -11.76
N GLU A 117 -17.86 -4.93 -11.07
CA GLU A 117 -17.61 -5.35 -9.68
C GLU A 117 -16.30 -6.15 -9.56
N SER A 118 -16.07 -7.12 -10.45
CA SER A 118 -14.85 -7.93 -10.47
C SER A 118 -13.61 -7.08 -10.76
N GLN A 119 -13.69 -6.14 -11.73
CA GLN A 119 -12.64 -5.17 -12.01
C GLN A 119 -12.31 -4.30 -10.79
N THR A 120 -13.34 -3.83 -10.09
CA THR A 120 -13.18 -3.02 -8.87
C THR A 120 -12.48 -3.80 -7.77
N LYS A 121 -12.88 -5.06 -7.52
CA LYS A 121 -12.22 -5.95 -6.55
C LYS A 121 -10.74 -6.16 -6.89
N THR A 122 -10.41 -6.36 -8.16
CA THR A 122 -9.04 -6.51 -8.64
C THR A 122 -8.23 -5.23 -8.39
N GLN A 123 -8.79 -4.05 -8.68
CA GLN A 123 -8.14 -2.76 -8.43
C GLN A 123 -7.96 -2.48 -6.93
N GLN A 124 -8.96 -2.77 -6.10
CA GLN A 124 -8.86 -2.66 -4.64
C GLN A 124 -7.78 -3.60 -4.07
N GLN A 125 -7.68 -4.82 -4.61
CA GLN A 125 -6.62 -5.75 -4.21
C GLN A 125 -5.24 -5.26 -4.64
N GLN A 126 -5.11 -4.59 -5.80
CA GLN A 126 -3.86 -3.94 -6.20
C GLN A 126 -3.45 -2.83 -5.21
N VAL A 127 -4.42 -2.06 -4.70
CA VAL A 127 -4.15 -1.08 -3.61
C VAL A 127 -3.61 -1.80 -2.37
N ALA A 128 -4.20 -2.94 -1.99
CA ALA A 128 -3.72 -3.73 -0.85
C ALA A 128 -2.29 -4.26 -1.07
N VAL A 129 -1.93 -4.69 -2.29
CA VAL A 129 -0.55 -5.06 -2.67
C VAL A 129 0.40 -3.87 -2.50
N ASN A 130 0.04 -2.71 -3.01
CA ASN A 130 0.88 -1.51 -2.92
C ASN A 130 1.10 -1.07 -1.45
N LEU A 131 0.06 -1.13 -0.61
CA LEU A 131 0.16 -0.86 0.83
C LEU A 131 1.04 -1.89 1.53
N TYR A 132 0.96 -3.17 1.12
CA TYR A 132 1.77 -4.22 1.71
C TYR A 132 3.27 -4.02 1.47
N GLN A 133 3.65 -3.53 0.29
CA GLN A 133 5.05 -3.26 -0.06
C GLN A 133 5.68 -2.15 0.81
N ILE A 134 4.88 -1.26 1.40
CA ILE A 134 5.36 -0.20 2.29
C ILE A 134 5.95 -0.79 3.59
N LYS A 135 5.50 -1.98 4.02
CA LYS A 135 5.97 -2.63 5.25
C LYS A 135 7.50 -2.78 5.30
N THR A 136 8.13 -3.14 4.19
CA THR A 136 9.60 -3.27 4.13
C THR A 136 10.31 -1.93 4.37
N LYS A 137 9.77 -0.83 3.85
CA LYS A 137 10.31 0.52 4.10
C LYS A 137 10.12 0.95 5.56
N ILE A 138 8.97 0.62 6.14
CA ILE A 138 8.71 0.86 7.57
C ILE A 138 9.70 0.06 8.42
N ASN A 139 9.93 -1.22 8.11
CA ASN A 139 10.92 -2.04 8.80
C ASN A 139 12.30 -1.36 8.80
N GLN A 140 12.77 -0.95 7.64
CA GLN A 140 14.08 -0.32 7.53
C GLN A 140 14.21 0.93 8.41
N LEU A 141 13.21 1.82 8.42
CA LEU A 141 13.21 3.02 9.26
C LEU A 141 13.08 2.67 10.75
N TYR A 142 12.16 1.79 11.09
CA TYR A 142 11.92 1.36 12.46
C TYR A 142 13.18 0.79 13.12
N PHE A 143 13.84 -0.16 12.45
CA PHE A 143 15.05 -0.79 12.96
C PHE A 143 16.28 0.14 12.90
N SER A 144 16.31 1.12 11.98
CA SER A 144 17.33 2.18 12.01
C SER A 144 17.20 3.06 13.26
N ILE A 145 15.97 3.38 13.69
CA ILE A 145 15.73 4.13 14.92
C ILE A 145 16.14 3.31 16.15
N LEU A 146 15.78 2.02 16.18
CA LEU A 146 16.20 1.12 17.26
C LEU A 146 17.73 1.05 17.37
N LEU A 147 18.44 0.91 16.24
CA LEU A 147 19.90 0.87 16.25
C LEU A 147 20.52 2.16 16.82
N VAL A 148 19.96 3.30 16.43
CA VAL A 148 20.41 4.61 16.94
C VAL A 148 20.12 4.74 18.45
N GLN A 149 19.00 4.21 18.94
CA GLN A 149 18.69 4.18 20.38
C GLN A 149 19.71 3.35 21.15
N GLU A 150 20.03 2.14 20.70
CA GLU A 150 21.01 1.25 21.33
C GLU A 150 22.42 1.84 21.31
N ARG A 151 22.84 2.40 20.15
CA ARG A 151 24.17 3.08 20.06
C ARG A 151 24.27 4.26 21.01
N LYS A 152 23.20 5.04 21.20
CA LYS A 152 23.18 6.13 22.17
C LYS A 152 23.39 5.61 23.59
N ALA A 153 22.69 4.54 23.97
CA ALA A 153 22.80 3.94 25.29
C ALA A 153 24.25 3.48 25.56
N ILE A 154 24.88 2.79 24.60
CA ILE A 154 26.27 2.33 24.72
C ILE A 154 27.24 3.51 24.86
N LEU A 155 27.09 4.56 24.05
CA LEU A 155 27.98 5.72 24.11
C LEU A 155 27.85 6.48 25.45
N LEU A 156 26.64 6.56 26.02
CA LEU A 156 26.43 7.15 27.33
C LEU A 156 27.12 6.33 28.43
N LEU A 157 27.09 5.00 28.38
CA LEU A 157 27.82 4.13 29.30
C LEU A 157 29.34 4.30 29.14
N LYS A 158 29.86 4.35 27.91
CA LYS A 158 31.29 4.62 27.63
C LYS A 158 31.69 5.98 28.20
N GLN A 159 30.85 7.00 27.99
CA GLN A 159 31.11 8.36 28.50
C GLN A 159 31.17 8.41 30.02
N ASP A 160 30.28 7.72 30.72
CA ASP A 160 30.26 7.67 32.22
C ASP A 160 31.51 6.99 32.75
N GLN A 161 31.89 5.83 32.19
CA GLN A 161 33.11 5.12 32.54
C GLN A 161 34.35 6.00 32.28
N LEU A 162 34.42 6.67 31.15
CA LEU A 162 35.51 7.57 30.79
C LEU A 162 35.59 8.80 31.72
N ASN A 163 34.44 9.40 32.11
CA ASN A 163 34.40 10.50 33.05
C ASN A 163 34.92 10.10 34.45
N THR A 164 34.60 8.89 34.88
CA THR A 164 35.14 8.35 36.11
C THR A 164 36.66 8.20 36.03
N LYS A 165 37.18 7.67 34.90
CA LYS A 165 38.61 7.50 34.70
C LYS A 165 39.36 8.85 34.59
N ILE A 166 38.78 9.86 33.96
CA ILE A 166 39.32 11.23 33.90
C ILE A 166 39.52 11.77 35.33
N LYS A 167 38.55 11.60 36.23
CA LYS A 167 38.68 12.05 37.65
C LYS A 167 39.82 11.34 38.38
N GLU A 168 40.00 10.05 38.19
CA GLU A 168 41.10 9.28 38.76
C GLU A 168 42.44 9.76 38.24
N VAL A 169 42.62 9.87 36.90
CA VAL A 169 43.88 10.30 36.26
C VAL A 169 44.20 11.73 36.66
N LYS A 170 43.21 12.63 36.69
CA LYS A 170 43.40 14.04 37.11
C LYS A 170 43.96 14.15 38.55
N SER A 171 43.47 13.28 39.45
CA SER A 171 44.02 13.21 40.78
C SER A 171 45.50 12.74 40.77
N GLY A 172 45.83 11.69 40.00
CA GLY A 172 47.18 11.20 39.80
C GLY A 172 48.13 12.26 39.21
N VAL A 173 47.69 13.04 38.25
CA VAL A 173 48.45 14.18 37.67
C VAL A 173 48.72 15.25 38.75
N LYS A 174 47.72 15.60 39.58
CA LYS A 174 47.87 16.60 40.64
C LYS A 174 48.90 16.18 41.69
N PHE A 175 49.04 14.92 41.97
CA PHE A 175 50.05 14.41 42.89
C PHE A 175 51.36 13.97 42.21
N GLY A 176 51.53 14.24 40.93
CA GLY A 176 52.76 13.92 40.18
C GLY A 176 52.98 12.43 39.86
N ALA A 177 51.95 11.58 40.07
CA ALA A 177 52.04 10.14 39.82
C ALA A 177 51.77 9.79 38.34
N ILE A 178 51.10 10.69 37.57
CA ILE A 178 50.70 10.48 36.19
C ILE A 178 51.10 11.74 35.36
N LEU A 179 51.49 11.53 34.11
CA LEU A 179 51.86 12.62 33.19
C LEU A 179 50.62 13.44 32.81
N PRO A 180 50.72 14.81 32.70
CA PRO A 180 49.60 15.66 32.29
C PRO A 180 48.98 15.31 30.93
N ALA A 181 49.77 14.79 30.00
CA ALA A 181 49.30 14.34 28.68
C ALA A 181 48.25 13.21 28.80
N SER A 182 48.32 12.36 29.82
CA SER A 182 47.38 11.27 30.05
C SER A 182 45.94 11.75 30.30
N GLU A 183 45.78 12.88 31.02
CA GLU A 183 44.48 13.51 31.22
C GLU A 183 43.92 14.03 29.88
N LYS A 184 44.76 14.66 29.09
CA LYS A 184 44.34 15.29 27.80
C LYS A 184 43.87 14.27 26.74
N VAL A 185 44.51 13.09 26.69
CA VAL A 185 44.07 11.98 25.84
C VAL A 185 42.64 11.53 26.18
N LEU A 186 42.34 11.38 27.46
CA LEU A 186 40.98 10.97 27.90
C LEU A 186 39.95 12.08 27.68
N GLU A 187 40.32 13.35 27.92
CA GLU A 187 39.43 14.49 27.64
C GLU A 187 39.10 14.60 26.13
N ALA A 188 40.10 14.38 25.25
CA ALA A 188 39.89 14.38 23.80
C ALA A 188 38.90 13.29 23.36
N GLU A 189 39.03 12.05 23.91
CA GLU A 189 38.06 10.97 23.64
C GLU A 189 36.65 11.30 24.15
N ASN A 190 36.54 11.94 25.32
CA ASN A 190 35.24 12.39 25.82
C ASN A 190 34.56 13.41 24.90
N LEU A 191 35.33 14.33 24.29
CA LEU A 191 34.83 15.27 23.29
C LEU A 191 34.35 14.53 22.01
N LYS A 192 35.13 13.52 21.56
CA LYS A 192 34.75 12.67 20.43
C LYS A 192 33.42 11.94 20.68
N ILE A 193 33.21 11.39 21.90
CA ILE A 193 31.94 10.77 22.28
C ILE A 193 30.80 11.79 22.25
N LYS A 194 31.01 13.02 22.73
CA LYS A 194 30.01 14.09 22.63
C LYS A 194 29.63 14.41 21.18
N GLN A 195 30.60 14.47 20.29
CA GLN A 195 30.38 14.66 18.85
C GLN A 195 29.51 13.51 18.29
N GLN A 196 29.83 12.26 18.59
CA GLN A 196 29.03 11.09 18.17
C GLN A 196 27.61 11.12 18.73
N LEU A 197 27.40 11.59 19.97
CA LEU A 197 26.07 11.75 20.54
C LEU A 197 25.24 12.81 19.80
N ILE A 198 25.86 13.90 19.34
CA ILE A 198 25.20 14.91 18.50
C ILE A 198 24.78 14.30 17.16
N GLU A 199 25.67 13.58 16.48
CA GLU A 199 25.37 12.89 15.21
C GLU A 199 24.17 11.94 15.38
N ILE A 200 24.20 11.12 16.43
CA ILE A 200 23.10 10.19 16.75
C ILE A 200 21.78 10.91 16.99
N GLN A 201 21.80 12.07 17.64
CA GLN A 201 20.57 12.85 17.85
C GLN A 201 19.95 13.31 16.53
N PHE A 202 20.75 13.84 15.61
CA PHE A 202 20.29 14.26 14.29
C PHE A 202 19.83 13.07 13.43
N ASP A 203 20.54 11.94 13.49
CA ASP A 203 20.12 10.71 12.80
C ASP A 203 18.78 10.20 13.30
N LYS A 204 18.57 10.15 14.64
CA LYS A 204 17.30 9.75 15.24
C LYS A 204 16.17 10.66 14.75
N LYS A 205 16.38 11.98 14.80
CA LYS A 205 15.40 12.97 14.33
C LYS A 205 15.02 12.72 12.86
N ARG A 206 16.00 12.58 11.99
CA ARG A 206 15.81 12.32 10.56
C ARG A 206 15.01 11.03 10.31
N PHE A 207 15.33 9.93 10.99
CA PHE A 207 14.60 8.68 10.83
C PHE A 207 13.17 8.75 11.38
N LEU A 208 12.94 9.46 12.49
CA LEU A 208 11.60 9.71 13.03
C LEU A 208 10.76 10.55 12.08
N GLU A 209 11.30 11.62 11.49
CA GLU A 209 10.63 12.44 10.49
C GLU A 209 10.25 11.63 9.24
N ASN A 210 11.14 10.76 8.77
CA ASN A 210 10.85 9.88 7.64
C ASN A 210 9.77 8.84 7.97
N LEU A 211 9.80 8.26 9.16
CA LEU A 211 8.77 7.34 9.63
C LEU A 211 7.41 8.06 9.80
N ALA A 212 7.43 9.28 10.36
CA ALA A 212 6.26 10.14 10.49
C ALA A 212 5.62 10.43 9.13
N THR A 213 6.44 10.73 8.13
CA THR A 213 5.99 10.97 6.75
C THR A 213 5.35 9.71 6.14
N LEU A 214 5.94 8.53 6.34
CA LEU A 214 5.40 7.26 5.82
C LEU A 214 4.10 6.83 6.50
N THR A 215 3.96 7.10 7.79
CA THR A 215 2.81 6.69 8.61
C THR A 215 1.73 7.79 8.68
N PHE A 216 2.03 8.99 8.18
CA PHE A 216 1.18 10.18 8.33
C PHE A 216 0.80 10.45 9.80
N SER A 217 1.77 10.28 10.69
CA SER A 217 1.62 10.46 12.15
C SER A 217 2.80 11.26 12.68
N ALA A 218 2.56 12.12 13.67
CA ALA A 218 3.64 12.85 14.33
C ALA A 218 4.29 11.97 15.40
N PHE A 219 5.63 11.94 15.42
CA PHE A 219 6.42 11.33 16.48
C PHE A 219 7.29 12.39 17.16
N ASP A 220 7.34 12.34 18.48
CA ASP A 220 8.23 13.19 19.28
C ASP A 220 9.66 12.63 19.26
N GLU A 221 10.66 13.50 19.42
CA GLU A 221 12.08 13.10 19.57
C GLU A 221 12.30 12.12 20.75
N ASN A 222 11.44 12.21 21.79
CA ASN A 222 11.44 11.30 22.94
C ASN A 222 10.74 9.97 22.69
N THR A 223 10.12 9.76 21.53
CA THR A 223 9.47 8.50 21.17
C THR A 223 10.47 7.34 21.26
N ILE A 224 10.06 6.29 21.99
CA ILE A 224 10.84 5.05 22.14
C ILE A 224 10.14 3.96 21.33
N LEU A 225 10.92 3.31 20.46
CA LEU A 225 10.45 2.14 19.74
C LEU A 225 10.85 0.88 20.53
N GLU A 226 9.96 -0.10 20.54
CA GLU A 226 10.20 -1.37 21.22
C GLU A 226 10.74 -2.42 20.24
N LEU A 227 11.67 -3.25 20.70
CA LEU A 227 12.15 -4.37 19.90
C LEU A 227 11.03 -5.40 19.75
N PRO A 228 10.60 -5.74 18.49
CA PRO A 228 9.51 -6.69 18.29
C PRO A 228 9.90 -8.10 18.78
N ILE A 229 8.94 -8.79 19.39
CA ILE A 229 9.08 -10.21 19.73
C ILE A 229 8.50 -11.03 18.58
N PHE A 230 9.33 -11.87 17.97
CA PHE A 230 8.91 -12.74 16.86
C PHE A 230 8.49 -14.10 17.41
N VAL A 231 7.26 -14.52 17.08
CA VAL A 231 6.78 -15.87 17.39
C VAL A 231 6.93 -16.72 16.13
N ASN A 232 7.56 -17.89 16.29
CA ASN A 232 7.67 -18.87 15.21
C ASN A 232 6.29 -19.52 14.97
N GLU A 233 5.47 -18.92 14.11
CA GLU A 233 4.29 -19.60 13.59
C GLU A 233 4.70 -20.52 12.43
N ASN A 234 4.50 -21.83 12.62
CA ASN A 234 4.64 -22.82 11.56
C ASN A 234 3.46 -22.80 10.57
N SER A 235 2.92 -21.62 10.28
CA SER A 235 1.90 -21.46 9.26
C SER A 235 2.49 -21.76 7.88
N LYS A 236 2.00 -22.83 7.25
CA LYS A 236 2.37 -23.20 5.88
C LYS A 236 1.73 -22.31 4.82
N ASN A 237 0.71 -21.56 5.17
CA ASN A 237 -0.04 -20.73 4.22
C ASN A 237 0.50 -19.31 4.18
N SER A 238 0.91 -18.88 3.01
CA SER A 238 1.25 -17.48 2.76
C SER A 238 -0.02 -16.65 2.55
N ASN A 239 -0.20 -15.59 3.38
CA ASN A 239 -1.31 -14.63 3.23
C ASN A 239 -0.88 -13.39 2.42
N ARG A 240 -0.01 -13.57 1.45
CA ARG A 240 0.45 -12.49 0.57
C ARG A 240 -0.71 -11.94 -0.26
N PRO A 241 -0.93 -10.61 -0.26
CA PRO A 241 -2.03 -9.99 -1.01
C PRO A 241 -1.90 -10.18 -2.52
N GLU A 242 -0.69 -10.41 -3.04
CA GLU A 242 -0.44 -10.71 -4.46
C GLU A 242 -1.11 -12.02 -4.90
N LEU A 243 -1.14 -13.04 -4.04
CA LEU A 243 -1.78 -14.31 -4.37
C LEU A 243 -3.29 -14.13 -4.59
N LYS A 244 -3.93 -13.35 -3.73
CA LYS A 244 -5.34 -13.00 -3.90
C LYS A 244 -5.59 -12.14 -5.14
N LEU A 245 -4.63 -11.30 -5.52
CA LEU A 245 -4.72 -10.50 -6.74
C LEU A 245 -4.79 -11.41 -7.99
N PHE A 246 -3.91 -12.42 -8.10
CA PHE A 246 -3.95 -13.38 -9.21
C PHE A 246 -5.27 -14.14 -9.26
N ASP A 247 -5.81 -14.53 -8.12
CA ASP A 247 -7.10 -15.24 -8.05
C ASP A 247 -8.26 -14.33 -8.54
N LEU A 248 -8.29 -13.07 -8.13
CA LEU A 248 -9.28 -12.09 -8.59
C LEU A 248 -9.16 -11.75 -10.08
N GLN A 249 -7.94 -11.69 -10.62
CA GLN A 249 -7.71 -11.52 -12.05
C GLN A 249 -8.29 -12.70 -12.86
N ASN A 250 -8.11 -13.94 -12.40
CA ASN A 250 -8.71 -15.13 -13.03
C ASN A 250 -10.24 -15.14 -12.92
N GLU A 251 -10.81 -14.69 -11.79
CA GLU A 251 -12.26 -14.49 -11.64
C GLU A 251 -12.77 -13.47 -12.66
N GLN A 252 -12.08 -12.35 -12.84
CA GLN A 252 -12.41 -11.33 -13.83
C GLN A 252 -12.42 -11.89 -15.25
N ILE A 253 -11.44 -12.72 -15.63
CA ILE A 253 -11.42 -13.40 -16.93
C ILE A 253 -12.64 -14.32 -17.09
N THR A 254 -13.02 -15.05 -16.04
CA THR A 254 -14.20 -15.90 -16.04
C THR A 254 -15.47 -15.10 -16.34
N VAL A 255 -15.65 -13.97 -15.68
CA VAL A 255 -16.79 -13.06 -15.92
C VAL A 255 -16.72 -12.46 -17.34
N SER A 256 -15.51 -12.14 -17.84
CA SER A 256 -15.34 -11.65 -19.22
C SER A 256 -15.78 -12.68 -20.27
N LYS A 257 -15.52 -13.97 -20.04
CA LYS A 257 -16.03 -15.07 -20.91
C LYS A 257 -17.56 -15.17 -20.86
N GLU A 258 -18.15 -14.89 -19.71
CA GLU A 258 -19.62 -14.84 -19.57
C GLU A 258 -20.21 -13.67 -20.39
N VAL A 259 -19.57 -12.47 -20.36
CA VAL A 259 -19.98 -11.32 -21.19
C VAL A 259 -20.02 -11.70 -22.68
N ILE A 260 -18.98 -12.38 -23.21
CA ILE A 260 -18.95 -12.83 -24.59
C ILE A 260 -20.16 -13.76 -24.87
N SER A 261 -20.45 -14.69 -23.95
CA SER A 261 -21.58 -15.60 -24.09
C SER A 261 -22.93 -14.87 -24.14
N LYS A 262 -23.13 -13.89 -23.25
CA LYS A 262 -24.36 -13.11 -23.17
C LYS A 262 -24.55 -12.15 -24.33
N ASN A 263 -23.46 -11.64 -24.92
CA ASN A 263 -23.54 -10.73 -26.06
C ASN A 263 -24.10 -11.40 -27.32
N ASN A 264 -24.01 -12.74 -27.43
CA ASN A 264 -24.52 -13.50 -28.57
C ASN A 264 -26.00 -13.90 -28.41
N LEU A 265 -26.65 -13.56 -27.29
CA LEU A 265 -28.06 -13.84 -27.11
C LEU A 265 -28.92 -12.81 -27.87
N PRO A 266 -30.18 -13.17 -28.23
CA PRO A 266 -31.10 -12.24 -28.84
C PRO A 266 -31.32 -10.98 -28.00
N LYS A 267 -31.53 -9.84 -28.67
CA LYS A 267 -31.89 -8.58 -28.01
C LYS A 267 -33.26 -8.16 -28.54
N ILE A 268 -34.19 -7.79 -27.66
CA ILE A 268 -35.54 -7.39 -27.98
C ILE A 268 -35.77 -5.99 -27.45
N ASN A 269 -36.16 -5.09 -28.32
CA ASN A 269 -36.52 -3.71 -28.00
C ASN A 269 -37.95 -3.42 -28.44
N ALA A 270 -38.69 -2.69 -27.62
CA ALA A 270 -39.88 -1.98 -28.06
C ALA A 270 -39.48 -0.60 -28.56
N PHE A 271 -40.10 -0.14 -29.60
CA PHE A 271 -39.87 1.23 -30.10
C PHE A 271 -41.19 1.92 -30.39
N GLY A 272 -41.21 3.23 -30.21
CA GLY A 272 -42.24 4.13 -30.62
C GLY A 272 -41.64 5.34 -31.30
N GLN A 273 -42.25 5.77 -32.37
CA GLN A 273 -41.88 7.00 -33.07
C GLN A 273 -43.13 7.83 -33.30
N ALA A 274 -43.10 9.09 -32.94
CA ALA A 274 -44.09 10.08 -33.30
C ALA A 274 -43.42 11.21 -34.07
N GLY A 275 -44.00 11.67 -35.17
CA GLY A 275 -43.32 12.65 -35.98
C GLY A 275 -44.27 13.57 -36.76
N TYR A 276 -43.68 14.63 -37.29
CA TYR A 276 -44.28 15.58 -38.23
C TYR A 276 -43.32 15.81 -39.39
N GLY A 277 -43.81 15.67 -40.62
CA GLY A 277 -42.93 15.80 -41.79
C GLY A 277 -43.64 15.82 -43.12
N ASN A 278 -42.91 16.19 -44.15
CA ASN A 278 -43.31 16.11 -45.54
C ASN A 278 -42.25 15.31 -46.32
N PRO A 279 -42.60 14.12 -46.88
CA PRO A 279 -43.84 13.38 -46.62
C PRO A 279 -43.90 12.82 -45.20
N GLY A 280 -45.13 12.50 -44.74
CA GLY A 280 -45.35 11.68 -43.55
C GLY A 280 -44.99 10.23 -43.79
N LEU A 281 -45.78 9.27 -43.24
CA LEU A 281 -45.65 7.84 -43.57
C LEU A 281 -46.27 7.50 -44.93
N ASN A 282 -47.28 8.29 -45.40
CA ASN A 282 -47.88 8.10 -46.71
C ASN A 282 -47.04 8.80 -47.76
N MET A 283 -46.34 8.01 -48.55
CA MET A 283 -45.49 8.51 -49.64
C MET A 283 -46.25 9.01 -50.85
N LEU A 284 -47.60 8.88 -50.89
CA LEU A 284 -48.43 9.39 -51.93
C LEU A 284 -49.06 10.77 -51.64
N ASP A 285 -48.79 11.27 -50.42
CA ASP A 285 -49.28 12.56 -49.98
C ASP A 285 -48.13 13.54 -49.77
N ASN A 286 -48.03 14.54 -50.61
CA ASN A 286 -46.98 15.55 -50.56
C ASN A 286 -47.38 16.76 -49.70
N SER A 287 -47.87 16.44 -48.47
CA SER A 287 -48.21 17.44 -47.47
C SER A 287 -47.52 17.17 -46.16
N PHE A 288 -47.44 18.19 -45.28
CA PHE A 288 -46.96 17.99 -43.90
C PHE A 288 -48.03 17.21 -43.09
N GLN A 289 -47.62 16.08 -42.56
CA GLN A 289 -48.50 15.21 -41.79
C GLN A 289 -47.87 14.80 -40.47
N THR A 290 -48.73 14.63 -39.46
CA THR A 290 -48.37 13.94 -38.23
C THR A 290 -48.48 12.43 -38.42
N PHE A 291 -47.57 11.69 -37.84
CA PHE A 291 -47.60 10.24 -37.92
C PHE A 291 -47.08 9.60 -36.61
N TYR A 292 -47.41 8.37 -36.38
CA TYR A 292 -46.81 7.54 -35.35
C TYR A 292 -46.58 6.13 -35.85
N MET A 293 -45.61 5.46 -35.23
CA MET A 293 -45.29 4.06 -35.46
C MET A 293 -44.83 3.42 -34.14
N VAL A 294 -45.37 2.26 -33.82
CA VAL A 294 -44.95 1.47 -32.65
C VAL A 294 -44.66 0.05 -33.06
N GLY A 295 -43.73 -0.60 -32.42
CA GLY A 295 -43.37 -1.95 -32.80
C GLY A 295 -42.37 -2.61 -31.83
N LEU A 296 -42.06 -3.85 -32.15
CA LEU A 296 -40.98 -4.62 -31.52
C LEU A 296 -39.91 -4.93 -32.53
N LYS A 297 -38.67 -4.82 -32.12
CA LYS A 297 -37.49 -5.14 -32.93
C LYS A 297 -36.67 -6.19 -32.19
N ALA A 298 -36.51 -7.36 -32.82
CA ALA A 298 -35.58 -8.39 -32.35
C ALA A 298 -34.32 -8.37 -33.23
N ASN A 299 -33.19 -8.45 -32.57
CA ASN A 299 -31.89 -8.57 -33.23
C ASN A 299 -31.12 -9.75 -32.60
N TRP A 300 -30.68 -10.68 -33.43
CA TRP A 300 -29.92 -11.84 -32.99
C TRP A 300 -28.82 -12.16 -34.01
N ASN A 301 -27.56 -12.23 -33.53
CA ASN A 301 -26.46 -12.71 -34.34
C ASN A 301 -26.44 -14.25 -34.27
N VAL A 302 -27.08 -14.89 -35.21
CA VAL A 302 -27.20 -16.37 -35.24
C VAL A 302 -25.88 -17.06 -35.57
N PHE A 303 -25.03 -16.38 -36.35
CA PHE A 303 -23.77 -16.95 -36.82
C PHE A 303 -22.66 -15.92 -36.81
N ASP A 304 -21.63 -16.13 -36.00
CA ASP A 304 -20.52 -15.20 -35.76
C ASP A 304 -19.15 -15.69 -36.31
N TRP A 305 -19.15 -16.69 -37.18
CA TRP A 305 -17.93 -17.32 -37.72
C TRP A 305 -16.95 -17.79 -36.65
N ASN A 306 -17.45 -18.29 -35.53
CA ASN A 306 -16.68 -18.72 -34.36
C ASN A 306 -15.91 -17.58 -33.65
N LYS A 307 -16.23 -16.32 -33.91
CA LYS A 307 -15.58 -15.16 -33.25
C LYS A 307 -15.61 -15.30 -31.72
N SER A 308 -16.77 -15.58 -31.14
CA SER A 308 -16.93 -15.76 -29.68
C SER A 308 -16.11 -16.90 -29.12
N LYS A 309 -15.93 -17.99 -29.89
CA LYS A 309 -15.07 -19.10 -29.50
C LYS A 309 -13.61 -18.67 -29.46
N THR A 310 -13.15 -17.95 -30.48
CA THR A 310 -11.79 -17.43 -30.58
C THR A 310 -11.49 -16.40 -29.47
N ASP A 311 -12.43 -15.48 -29.22
CA ASP A 311 -12.29 -14.50 -28.13
C ASP A 311 -12.18 -15.20 -26.76
N LYS A 312 -12.97 -16.24 -26.50
CA LYS A 312 -12.87 -17.05 -25.27
C LYS A 312 -11.57 -17.83 -25.18
N GLN A 313 -11.03 -18.31 -26.31
CA GLN A 313 -9.71 -18.97 -26.35
C GLN A 313 -8.61 -17.97 -25.98
N ALA A 314 -8.64 -16.74 -26.53
CA ALA A 314 -7.71 -15.68 -26.17
C ALA A 314 -7.75 -15.38 -24.65
N LEU A 315 -8.95 -15.28 -24.06
CA LEU A 315 -9.10 -15.11 -22.62
C LEU A 315 -8.58 -16.33 -21.81
N SER A 316 -8.66 -17.55 -22.38
CA SER A 316 -8.08 -18.73 -21.74
C SER A 316 -6.55 -18.66 -21.71
N ILE A 317 -5.93 -18.14 -22.77
CA ILE A 317 -4.48 -17.90 -22.79
C ILE A 317 -4.11 -16.80 -21.78
N SER A 318 -4.91 -15.73 -21.68
CA SER A 318 -4.69 -14.69 -20.63
C SER A 318 -4.73 -15.28 -19.21
N SER A 319 -5.64 -16.23 -18.94
CA SER A 319 -5.66 -16.94 -17.65
C SER A 319 -4.42 -17.81 -17.44
N ALA A 320 -3.90 -18.46 -18.49
CA ALA A 320 -2.65 -19.21 -18.42
C ALA A 320 -1.44 -18.29 -18.15
N ILE A 321 -1.41 -17.09 -18.74
CA ILE A 321 -0.38 -16.07 -18.46
C ILE A 321 -0.40 -15.69 -16.98
N ILE A 322 -1.58 -15.38 -16.41
CA ILE A 322 -1.71 -15.07 -14.97
C ILE A 322 -1.21 -16.24 -14.11
N SER A 323 -1.46 -17.48 -14.52
CA SER A 323 -0.97 -18.65 -13.80
C SER A 323 0.56 -18.72 -13.81
N THR A 324 1.22 -18.42 -14.93
CA THR A 324 2.68 -18.37 -15.01
C THR A 324 3.27 -17.22 -14.20
N GLU A 325 2.58 -16.06 -14.12
CA GLU A 325 2.96 -14.94 -13.26
C GLU A 325 2.88 -15.33 -11.77
N LYS A 326 1.81 -16.05 -11.37
CA LYS A 326 1.66 -16.58 -10.00
C LYS A 326 2.77 -17.59 -9.66
N GLU A 327 3.10 -18.50 -10.57
CA GLU A 327 4.20 -19.47 -10.40
C GLU A 327 5.54 -18.75 -10.25
N THR A 328 5.81 -17.77 -11.10
CA THR A 328 7.03 -16.95 -11.04
C THR A 328 7.11 -16.16 -9.73
N PHE A 329 6.00 -15.58 -9.28
CA PHE A 329 5.93 -14.90 -7.98
C PHE A 329 6.27 -15.88 -6.83
N LEU A 330 5.67 -17.08 -6.82
CA LEU A 330 5.94 -18.09 -5.79
C LEU A 330 7.40 -18.57 -5.81
N LEU A 331 7.98 -18.77 -6.98
CA LEU A 331 9.39 -19.15 -7.14
C LEU A 331 10.30 -18.06 -6.53
N ASN A 332 10.13 -16.81 -6.95
CA ASN A 332 10.93 -15.69 -6.45
C ASN A 332 10.75 -15.46 -4.94
N ASN A 333 9.52 -15.59 -4.45
CA ASN A 333 9.23 -15.49 -3.02
C ASN A 333 9.91 -16.58 -2.20
N ASN A 334 9.92 -17.83 -2.69
CA ASN A 334 10.60 -18.93 -2.03
C ASN A 334 12.13 -18.77 -2.04
N LEU A 335 12.73 -18.31 -3.15
CA LEU A 335 14.15 -18.00 -3.20
C LEU A 335 14.51 -16.92 -2.19
N GLN A 336 13.73 -15.85 -2.13
CA GLN A 336 13.94 -14.76 -1.16
C GLN A 336 13.80 -15.22 0.29
N LEU A 337 12.83 -16.09 0.59
CA LEU A 337 12.68 -16.69 1.93
C LEU A 337 13.90 -17.53 2.30
N GLN A 338 14.42 -18.34 1.39
CA GLN A 338 15.60 -19.16 1.62
C GLN A 338 16.86 -18.32 1.87
N GLU A 339 17.05 -17.23 1.12
CA GLU A 339 18.13 -16.26 1.37
C GLU A 339 18.03 -15.63 2.75
N MET A 340 16.82 -15.22 3.13
CA MET A 340 16.57 -14.63 4.46
C MET A 340 16.79 -15.63 5.60
N GLU A 341 16.41 -16.90 5.45
CA GLU A 341 16.67 -17.96 6.43
C GLU A 341 18.16 -18.18 6.65
N ASN A 342 18.94 -18.18 5.57
CA ASN A 342 20.39 -18.27 5.67
C ASN A 342 21.00 -17.06 6.37
N GLU A 343 20.53 -15.85 6.08
CA GLU A 343 21.00 -14.62 6.74
C GLU A 343 20.66 -14.60 8.24
N ILE A 344 19.46 -15.05 8.61
CA ILE A 344 19.03 -15.22 10.01
C ILE A 344 19.96 -16.21 10.71
N SER A 345 20.18 -17.38 10.16
CA SER A 345 21.02 -18.44 10.74
C SER A 345 22.48 -17.98 10.89
N LYS A 346 23.02 -17.28 9.89
CA LYS A 346 24.35 -16.66 9.95
C LYS A 346 24.44 -15.66 11.10
N THR A 347 23.49 -14.74 11.19
CA THR A 347 23.51 -13.67 12.21
C THR A 347 23.31 -14.24 13.62
N GLU A 348 22.50 -15.27 13.81
CA GLU A 348 22.35 -15.99 15.08
C GLU A 348 23.68 -16.66 15.52
N SER A 349 24.47 -17.17 14.56
CA SER A 349 25.78 -17.75 14.83
C SER A 349 26.80 -16.67 15.21
N ILE A 350 26.79 -15.52 14.52
CA ILE A 350 27.66 -14.37 14.83
C ILE A 350 27.38 -13.85 16.24
N LEU A 351 26.11 -13.71 16.63
CA LEU A 351 25.72 -13.22 17.97
C LEU A 351 26.26 -14.08 19.11
N LYS A 352 26.38 -15.39 18.92
CA LYS A 352 27.01 -16.26 19.93
C LYS A 352 28.49 -15.90 20.11
N THR A 353 29.20 -15.68 19.01
CA THR A 353 30.62 -15.30 19.04
C THR A 353 30.81 -13.89 19.61
N ASP A 354 29.87 -12.95 19.36
CA ASP A 354 29.93 -11.61 19.94
C ASP A 354 29.94 -11.63 21.47
N LEU A 355 29.14 -12.49 22.09
CA LEU A 355 29.12 -12.66 23.57
C LEU A 355 30.48 -13.13 24.08
N ASP A 356 31.06 -14.13 23.44
CA ASP A 356 32.39 -14.63 23.84
C ASP A 356 33.48 -13.55 23.70
N ILE A 357 33.42 -12.75 22.62
CA ILE A 357 34.35 -11.63 22.41
C ILE A 357 34.18 -10.58 23.51
N ILE A 358 32.95 -10.21 23.87
CA ILE A 358 32.67 -9.21 24.89
C ILE A 358 33.20 -9.67 26.26
N ASP A 359 32.98 -10.92 26.62
CA ASP A 359 33.49 -11.49 27.89
C ASP A 359 35.02 -11.40 27.95
N LEU A 360 35.71 -11.76 26.87
CA LEU A 360 37.17 -11.65 26.80
C LEU A 360 37.64 -10.19 26.89
N ARG A 361 36.95 -9.25 26.17
CA ARG A 361 37.28 -7.82 26.22
C ARG A 361 37.03 -7.19 27.59
N GLU A 362 35.97 -7.59 28.28
CA GLU A 362 35.72 -7.13 29.65
C GLU A 362 36.84 -7.53 30.62
N TYR A 363 37.37 -8.77 30.51
CA TYR A 363 38.51 -9.21 31.26
C TYR A 363 39.77 -8.38 30.98
N VAL A 364 40.05 -8.11 29.66
CA VAL A 364 41.19 -7.30 29.22
C VAL A 364 41.09 -5.87 29.76
N VAL A 365 39.94 -5.23 29.67
CA VAL A 365 39.75 -3.86 30.21
C VAL A 365 39.91 -3.82 31.70
N LYS A 366 39.43 -4.82 32.46
CA LYS A 366 39.63 -4.91 33.89
C LYS A 366 41.10 -5.04 34.24
N SER A 367 41.89 -5.83 33.50
CA SER A 367 43.32 -5.97 33.69
C SER A 367 44.06 -4.63 33.33
N ALA A 368 43.70 -3.99 32.22
CA ALA A 368 44.24 -2.71 31.80
C ALA A 368 43.98 -1.60 32.83
N ASP A 369 42.80 -1.61 33.47
CA ASP A 369 42.46 -0.66 34.53
C ASP A 369 43.42 -0.80 35.73
N ALA A 370 43.67 -2.03 36.17
CA ALA A 370 44.60 -2.31 37.27
C ALA A 370 46.03 -1.90 36.90
N GLN A 371 46.49 -2.19 35.68
CA GLN A 371 47.81 -1.82 35.19
C GLN A 371 48.00 -0.29 35.08
N LEU A 372 46.97 0.43 34.63
CA LEU A 372 47.02 1.90 34.58
C LEU A 372 47.10 2.50 35.99
N LYS A 373 46.35 1.99 36.94
CA LYS A 373 46.39 2.40 38.37
C LYS A 373 47.77 2.23 38.99
N ASN A 374 48.50 1.17 38.60
CA ASN A 374 49.83 0.86 39.08
C ASN A 374 50.96 1.50 38.20
N GLY A 375 50.60 2.31 37.22
CA GLY A 375 51.55 2.99 36.34
C GLY A 375 52.28 2.08 35.35
N VAL A 376 51.80 0.86 35.12
CA VAL A 376 52.41 -0.13 34.20
C VAL A 376 52.10 0.19 32.74
N ILE A 377 50.93 0.75 32.45
CA ILE A 377 50.53 1.18 31.11
C ILE A 377 50.09 2.63 31.13
N THR A 378 50.08 3.23 29.94
CA THR A 378 49.65 4.61 29.72
C THR A 378 48.11 4.72 29.58
N SER A 379 47.59 5.93 29.75
CA SER A 379 46.18 6.21 29.47
C SER A 379 45.78 5.95 28.02
N SER A 380 46.71 6.08 27.06
CA SER A 380 46.48 5.76 25.65
C SER A 380 46.26 4.26 25.43
N GLU A 381 47.09 3.40 26.06
CA GLU A 381 46.95 1.95 25.98
C GLU A 381 45.65 1.48 26.63
N TYR A 382 45.28 2.02 27.82
CA TYR A 382 43.98 1.75 28.45
C TYR A 382 42.81 2.15 27.53
N LEU A 383 42.90 3.34 26.87
CA LEU A 383 41.83 3.82 26.01
C LEU A 383 41.62 2.92 24.78
N VAL A 384 42.72 2.32 24.24
CA VAL A 384 42.62 1.34 23.16
C VAL A 384 41.76 0.15 23.58
N GLU A 385 42.05 -0.45 24.74
CA GLU A 385 41.30 -1.61 25.20
C GLU A 385 39.84 -1.26 25.59
N LEU A 386 39.62 -0.09 26.17
CA LEU A 386 38.26 0.42 26.44
C LEU A 386 37.48 0.61 25.14
N THR A 387 38.11 1.16 24.12
CA THR A 387 37.47 1.37 22.82
C THR A 387 37.12 0.04 22.15
N ASN A 388 38.04 -0.92 22.14
CA ASN A 388 37.79 -2.27 21.62
C ASN A 388 36.61 -2.98 22.31
N LEU A 389 36.45 -2.82 23.61
CA LEU A 389 35.28 -3.35 24.34
C LEU A 389 33.97 -2.70 23.88
N TYR A 390 33.94 -1.36 23.80
CA TYR A 390 32.71 -0.65 23.40
C TYR A 390 32.39 -0.84 21.92
N GLU A 391 33.37 -1.03 21.05
CA GLU A 391 33.17 -1.46 19.64
C GLU A 391 32.54 -2.85 19.59
N SER A 392 33.04 -3.82 20.38
CA SER A 392 32.45 -5.16 20.46
C SER A 392 30.99 -5.12 20.93
N LYS A 393 30.69 -4.34 21.97
CA LYS A 393 29.30 -4.13 22.45
C LYS A 393 28.41 -3.47 21.40
N THR A 394 28.96 -2.52 20.63
CA THR A 394 28.23 -1.85 19.54
C THR A 394 27.94 -2.82 18.40
N ASN A 395 28.89 -3.67 18.02
CA ASN A 395 28.72 -4.68 16.99
C ASN A 395 27.69 -5.73 17.40
N GLN A 396 27.71 -6.19 18.66
CA GLN A 396 26.69 -7.11 19.18
C GLN A 396 25.29 -6.50 19.08
N LYS A 397 25.09 -5.23 19.44
CA LYS A 397 23.78 -4.57 19.30
C LYS A 397 23.39 -4.35 17.84
N LEU A 398 24.35 -4.06 16.97
CA LEU A 398 24.11 -4.00 15.54
C LEU A 398 23.59 -5.34 15.01
N HIS A 399 24.24 -6.44 15.36
CA HIS A 399 23.84 -7.79 14.93
C HIS A 399 22.48 -8.19 15.52
N GLU A 400 22.15 -7.83 16.76
CA GLU A 400 20.81 -8.02 17.36
C GLU A 400 19.72 -7.32 16.54
N ILE A 401 19.94 -6.05 16.20
CA ILE A 401 18.97 -5.25 15.43
C ILE A 401 18.87 -5.77 13.98
N GLN A 402 20.00 -6.17 13.37
CA GLN A 402 20.01 -6.79 12.04
C GLN A 402 19.23 -8.11 12.01
N LEU A 403 19.40 -8.95 13.03
CA LEU A 403 18.64 -10.20 13.19
C LEU A 403 17.13 -9.91 13.29
N ALA A 404 16.76 -8.94 14.11
CA ALA A 404 15.38 -8.55 14.28
C ALA A 404 14.77 -7.99 12.98
N LEU A 405 15.51 -7.16 12.23
CA LEU A 405 15.13 -6.66 10.90
C LEU A 405 14.96 -7.81 9.90
N ALA A 406 15.92 -8.76 9.87
CA ALA A 406 15.85 -9.92 9.00
C ALA A 406 14.60 -10.78 9.30
N LYS A 407 14.31 -11.03 10.59
CA LYS A 407 13.09 -11.72 11.02
C LYS A 407 11.81 -10.97 10.64
N ALA A 408 11.77 -9.64 10.80
CA ALA A 408 10.64 -8.82 10.38
C ALA A 408 10.40 -8.89 8.86
N ASN A 409 11.47 -8.77 8.07
CA ASN A 409 11.39 -8.88 6.61
C ASN A 409 10.98 -10.29 6.17
N TYR A 410 11.48 -11.33 6.83
CA TYR A 410 11.07 -12.71 6.59
C TYR A 410 9.56 -12.90 6.80
N GLN A 411 9.02 -12.39 7.92
CA GLN A 411 7.57 -12.43 8.21
C GLN A 411 6.76 -11.71 7.13
N VAL A 412 7.18 -10.52 6.71
CA VAL A 412 6.53 -9.78 5.62
C VAL A 412 6.61 -10.56 4.31
N THR A 413 7.75 -11.13 3.95
CA THR A 413 7.93 -11.92 2.72
C THR A 413 7.10 -13.21 2.75
N LYS A 414 7.00 -13.86 3.91
CA LYS A 414 6.16 -15.05 4.14
C LYS A 414 4.66 -14.73 4.11
N GLY A 415 4.26 -13.48 4.41
CA GLY A 415 2.86 -13.10 4.56
C GLY A 415 2.27 -13.45 5.92
N SER A 416 3.11 -13.61 6.94
CA SER A 416 2.69 -13.93 8.31
C SER A 416 2.54 -12.65 9.15
N PRO A 417 1.67 -12.63 10.19
CA PRO A 417 1.64 -11.54 11.16
C PRO A 417 2.93 -11.51 11.99
N LEU A 418 3.33 -10.35 12.50
CA LEU A 418 4.51 -10.22 13.36
C LEU A 418 4.27 -10.76 14.76
N THR A 419 3.09 -10.50 15.29
CA THR A 419 2.64 -10.95 16.60
C THR A 419 1.43 -11.85 16.48
N PRO A 420 1.23 -12.85 17.37
CA PRO A 420 -0.04 -13.56 17.42
C PRO A 420 -1.13 -12.52 17.69
N LYS A 421 -2.22 -12.56 16.93
CA LYS A 421 -3.43 -11.85 17.34
C LYS A 421 -3.71 -12.30 18.78
N ALA A 422 -3.70 -11.35 19.74
CA ALA A 422 -4.17 -11.62 21.08
C ALA A 422 -5.54 -12.29 20.93
N GLY A 423 -5.62 -13.54 21.37
CA GLY A 423 -6.83 -14.34 21.21
C GLY A 423 -7.99 -13.55 21.78
N THR A 424 -8.99 -13.31 20.97
CA THR A 424 -10.35 -13.01 21.47
C THR A 424 -10.80 -14.25 22.22
N ASN A 425 -10.55 -14.24 23.54
CA ASN A 425 -11.25 -15.13 24.47
C ASN A 425 -12.69 -14.61 24.66
#